data_5d31f8111c7d7271df08ab661c34357f
#
_entry.id   5d31f8111c7d7271df08ab661c34357f
#
_cell.length_a   1.000
_cell.length_b   1.000
_cell.length_c   1.000
_cell.angle_alpha   90.00
_cell.angle_beta   90.00
_cell.angle_gamma   90.00
#
_symmetry.space_group_name_H-M   'P 1'
#
loop_
_entity.id
_entity.type
_entity.pdbx_description
1 polymer ?
#
loop_
_entity_poly.entity_id
_entity_poly.type
_entity_poly.pdbx_seq_one_letter_code
_entity_poly.pdbx_strand_id
1 'polypeptide(L)' 'MSGYLPIVIYPPDESGGRRVRVDGEILGMAHSLRNVTEFLRRAGMDGITEEDVILSGMIDWRGELAG' A
#
# COMPACT_ATOMS: atom_id res chain seq x y z
N MET A 1 -14.52 -12.44 -11.71
CA MET A 1 -13.89 -11.98 -10.48
C MET A 1 -12.40 -12.22 -10.50
N SER A 2 -11.65 -11.19 -10.31
CA SER A 2 -10.22 -11.34 -10.35
C SER A 2 -9.74 -12.02 -9.06
N GLY A 3 -8.60 -12.67 -9.13
CA GLY A 3 -8.04 -13.31 -7.97
C GLY A 3 -7.00 -12.47 -7.25
N TYR A 4 -6.92 -11.18 -7.56
CA TYR A 4 -5.91 -10.35 -6.95
C TYR A 4 -6.55 -9.27 -6.08
N LEU A 5 -5.76 -8.75 -5.14
CA LEU A 5 -6.21 -7.67 -4.27
C LEU A 5 -6.03 -6.34 -4.98
N PRO A 6 -6.91 -5.36 -4.69
CA PRO A 6 -6.84 -4.08 -5.40
C PRO A 6 -5.63 -3.24 -5.01
N ILE A 7 -5.06 -3.46 -3.84
CA ILE A 7 -3.94 -2.67 -3.37
C ILE A 7 -2.73 -3.57 -3.22
N VAL A 8 -1.62 -3.17 -3.84
CA VAL A 8 -0.38 -3.94 -3.78
C VAL A 8 0.73 -3.04 -3.28
N ILE A 9 1.42 -3.47 -2.24
CA ILE A 9 2.58 -2.77 -1.70
C ILE A 9 3.79 -3.63 -2.01
N TYR A 10 4.68 -3.12 -2.84
CA TYR A 10 5.83 -3.89 -3.29
C TYR A 10 6.94 -3.92 -2.24
N PRO A 11 7.90 -4.83 -2.38
CA PRO A 11 9.02 -4.86 -1.44
C PRO A 11 9.81 -3.56 -1.49
N PRO A 12 10.50 -3.21 -0.41
CA PRO A 12 11.29 -1.98 -0.40
C PRO A 12 12.46 -2.08 -1.39
N ASP A 13 12.76 -0.98 -2.03
CA ASP A 13 13.92 -0.91 -2.91
C ASP A 13 15.14 -0.47 -2.10
N GLU A 14 16.20 -0.08 -2.81
CA GLU A 14 17.45 0.30 -2.16
C GLU A 14 17.30 1.50 -1.24
N SER A 15 16.38 2.38 -1.56
CA SER A 15 16.16 3.57 -0.75
C SER A 15 15.20 3.31 0.42
N GLY A 16 14.64 2.11 0.48
CA GLY A 16 13.65 1.80 1.49
C GLY A 16 12.24 2.17 1.10
N GLY A 17 12.06 2.73 -0.10
CA GLY A 17 10.72 3.09 -0.56
C GLY A 17 10.00 1.89 -1.15
N ARG A 18 8.71 1.82 -0.90
CA ARG A 18 7.86 0.75 -1.43
C ARG A 18 6.89 1.35 -2.43
N ARG A 19 6.82 0.73 -3.60
CA ARG A 19 5.87 1.17 -4.61
C ARG A 19 4.46 0.80 -4.18
N VAL A 20 3.54 1.73 -4.34
CA VAL A 20 2.13 1.52 -3.98
C VAL A 20 1.31 1.51 -5.26
N ARG A 21 0.53 0.46 -5.46
CA ARG A 21 -0.30 0.31 -6.63
C ARG A 21 -1.74 0.08 -6.21
N VAL A 22 -2.66 0.79 -6.84
CA VAL A 22 -4.09 0.64 -6.56
C VAL A 22 -4.80 0.44 -7.88
N ASP A 23 -5.53 -0.65 -8.00
CA ASP A 23 -6.30 -0.99 -9.21
C ASP A 23 -5.44 -0.94 -10.46
N GLY A 24 -4.20 -1.38 -10.35
CA GLY A 24 -3.32 -1.43 -11.50
C GLY A 24 -2.57 -0.14 -11.78
N GLU A 25 -2.80 0.89 -10.98
CA GLU A 25 -2.15 2.18 -11.19
C GLU A 25 -1.14 2.45 -10.08
N ILE A 26 0.08 2.80 -10.47
CA ILE A 26 1.13 3.11 -9.50
C ILE A 26 0.92 4.52 -8.99
N LEU A 27 0.75 4.65 -7.67
CA LEU A 27 0.53 5.95 -7.06
C LEU A 27 1.82 6.65 -6.69
N GLY A 28 2.85 5.88 -6.36
CA GLY A 28 4.12 6.47 -5.97
C GLY A 28 4.89 5.56 -5.04
N MET A 29 5.90 6.14 -4.40
CA MET A 29 6.77 5.41 -3.48
C MET A 29 6.49 5.85 -2.06
N ALA A 30 6.20 4.90 -1.20
CA ALA A 30 5.93 5.17 0.20
C ALA A 30 7.14 4.76 1.03
N HIS A 31 7.55 5.61 1.95
CA HIS A 31 8.71 5.34 2.81
C HIS A 31 8.29 5.02 4.24
N SER A 32 6.99 5.04 4.52
CA SER A 32 6.49 4.74 5.84
C SER A 32 5.03 4.33 5.73
N LEU A 33 4.52 3.77 6.80
CA LEU A 33 3.11 3.41 6.86
C LEU A 33 2.23 4.65 6.68
N ARG A 34 2.67 5.78 7.21
CA ARG A 34 1.94 7.03 7.05
C ARG A 34 1.84 7.41 5.58
N ASN A 35 2.93 7.24 4.83
CA ASN A 35 2.89 7.54 3.40
C ASN A 35 1.91 6.64 2.66
N VAL A 36 1.89 5.35 3.00
CA VAL A 36 0.94 4.43 2.40
C VAL A 36 -0.48 4.92 2.65
N THR A 37 -0.75 5.28 3.90
CA THR A 37 -2.08 5.74 4.29
C THR A 37 -2.47 6.99 3.50
N GLU A 38 -1.54 7.92 3.34
CA GLU A 38 -1.81 9.15 2.59
C GLU A 38 -2.10 8.88 1.13
N PHE A 39 -1.36 7.96 0.52
CA PHE A 39 -1.63 7.60 -0.87
C PHE A 39 -3.03 7.02 -1.01
N LEU A 40 -3.43 6.17 -0.07
CA LEU A 40 -4.75 5.56 -0.15
C LEU A 40 -5.86 6.59 0.04
N ARG A 41 -5.64 7.57 0.90
CA ARG A 41 -6.61 8.65 1.07
C ARG A 41 -6.79 9.43 -0.22
N ARG A 42 -5.69 9.72 -0.90
CA ARG A 42 -5.75 10.44 -2.17
C ARG A 42 -6.45 9.62 -3.23
N ALA A 43 -6.36 8.30 -3.13
CA ALA A 43 -6.98 7.43 -4.10
C ALA A 43 -8.48 7.25 -3.85
N GLY A 44 -9.02 7.94 -2.84
CA GLY A 44 -10.45 7.90 -2.59
C GLY A 44 -10.85 7.21 -1.31
N MET A 45 -9.91 6.72 -0.55
CA MET A 45 -10.22 6.04 0.71
C MET A 45 -10.19 7.02 1.86
N ASP A 46 -11.10 7.97 1.81
CA ASP A 46 -11.19 8.98 2.86
C ASP A 46 -11.46 8.30 4.19
N GLY A 47 -10.81 8.78 5.21
CA GLY A 47 -11.04 8.24 6.55
C GLY A 47 -10.24 7.03 6.89
N ILE A 48 -9.47 6.47 5.95
CA ILE A 48 -8.63 5.33 6.28
C ILE A 48 -7.51 5.78 7.22
N THR A 49 -7.20 4.95 8.21
CA THR A 49 -6.16 5.24 9.18
C THR A 49 -5.01 4.25 9.00
N GLU A 50 -3.88 4.53 9.66
CA GLU A 50 -2.76 3.59 9.60
C GLU A 50 -3.15 2.23 10.16
N GLU A 51 -3.96 2.22 11.19
CA GLU A 51 -4.43 0.96 11.76
C GLU A 51 -5.27 0.20 10.75
N ASP A 52 -6.14 0.92 10.03
CA ASP A 52 -6.94 0.29 8.98
C ASP A 52 -6.06 -0.34 7.92
N VAL A 53 -4.97 0.33 7.57
CA VAL A 53 -4.05 -0.19 6.56
C VAL A 53 -3.45 -1.50 7.02
N ILE A 54 -3.02 -1.56 8.28
CA ILE A 54 -2.41 -2.76 8.83
C ILE A 54 -3.39 -3.92 8.85
N LEU A 55 -4.64 -3.65 9.20
CA LEU A 55 -5.64 -4.69 9.39
C LEU A 55 -6.40 -5.04 8.12
N SER A 56 -6.20 -4.28 7.06
CA SER A 56 -6.98 -4.46 5.85
C SER A 56 -6.62 -5.77 5.14
N GLY A 57 -7.63 -6.56 4.80
CA GLY A 57 -7.42 -7.73 3.98
C GLY A 57 -7.37 -7.42 2.49
N MET A 58 -7.51 -6.15 2.13
CA MET A 58 -7.49 -5.73 0.74
C MET A 58 -6.11 -5.34 0.25
N ILE A 59 -5.11 -5.37 1.13
CA ILE A 59 -3.75 -4.98 0.77
C ILE A 59 -2.88 -6.21 0.66
N ASP A 60 -2.25 -6.35 -0.48
CA ASP A 60 -1.29 -7.42 -0.74
C ASP A 60 0.10 -6.87 -0.44
N TRP A 61 0.63 -7.21 0.71
CA TRP A 61 1.97 -6.80 1.11
C TRP A 61 2.96 -7.77 0.51
N ARG A 62 3.71 -7.31 -0.46
CA ARG A 62 4.70 -8.14 -1.12
C ARG A 62 6.05 -7.96 -0.48
N GLY A 63 6.76 -9.08 -0.32
CA GLY A 63 8.05 -9.06 0.33
C GLY A 63 7.89 -9.10 1.82
N GLU A 64 9.02 -9.13 2.51
CA GLU A 64 9.04 -9.25 3.96
C GLU A 64 8.71 -7.92 4.61
N LEU A 65 7.73 -7.94 5.48
CA LEU A 65 7.44 -6.76 6.28
C LEU A 65 8.32 -6.68 7.49
N ALA A 66 8.60 -7.82 8.04
CA ALA A 66 9.34 -7.85 9.27
C ALA A 66 10.77 -7.45 9.07
N GLY A 67 11.14 -7.46 7.88
CA GLY A 67 12.51 -7.08 7.62
C GLY A 67 13.39 -7.67 8.61
#